data_c5fd4e7301c1ec736c2ffcf85c266be9
#
_entry.id   c5fd4e7301c1ec736c2ffcf85c266be9
#
_cell.length_a   1.000
_cell.length_b   1.000
_cell.length_c   1.000
_cell.angle_alpha   90.00
_cell.angle_beta   90.00
_cell.angle_gamma   90.00
#
_symmetry.space_group_name_H-M   'P 1'
#
loop_
_entity.id
_entity.type
_entity.pdbx_description
1 polymer ?
#
loop_
_entity_poly.entity_id
_entity_poly.type
_entity_poly.pdbx_seq_one_letter_code
_entity_poly.pdbx_strand_id
1 'polypeptide(L)'
;MLTACQPTPDHDAVKQKDTNVLIDTVISEQKQPEAENSPVPVKMRFPERFECDFYTSASNVHVTADVPIRVKTDGSAFPFARVEHRYLSNAERLAIYRRLFQKDELYIWQRRPRTREDVAGMIQLCMDALDYTPEERAEWMRDTDSTAEEWEEMLERNREQLAELQREYNSLPETVTIEPNKPWDGSVPEAAAGKNDWNYIEVVGGADVQSDTWQYDHANIAEFKTESNIWFSRAIKEEDFATGTNAFYAYSKSSVRIDPSDYDARQEGASLSAREAADLAKAVLGDVAPDYDIADIYWTNNAYSDGDTKGSFNTWGYLVILTPKVQGATMIYVANAASDSGDDFSVNRSWPYDSVNVSVDSSGSIMDFSWGGALNITETLSETSPLLPFETVAEFVEQQLNYAWNGSEEYQNGSIVIDDVQLGLFRIRERNDMDHGLLVPVWFFTGTFYYAPEYVEYGITQRRFDMMNPLLIVNAIDGTIINAYTGY
;
A
#
# COMPACT_ATOMS: atom_id res chain seq x y z
N MET A 1 -23.99 -11.71 -22.42
CA MET A 1 -24.91 -10.89 -21.60
C MET A 1 -24.75 -9.45 -22.07
N LEU A 2 -25.82 -8.82 -22.51
CA LEU A 2 -25.81 -7.42 -22.96
C LEU A 2 -25.78 -6.54 -21.72
N THR A 3 -24.65 -5.93 -21.43
CA THR A 3 -24.57 -4.83 -20.49
C THR A 3 -25.39 -3.69 -21.07
N ALA A 4 -26.55 -3.38 -20.45
CA ALA A 4 -27.34 -2.22 -20.78
C ALA A 4 -26.46 -0.98 -20.53
N CYS A 5 -26.18 -0.22 -21.59
CA CYS A 5 -25.68 1.14 -21.45
C CYS A 5 -26.73 1.94 -20.68
N GLN A 6 -26.44 2.31 -19.44
CA GLN A 6 -27.26 3.29 -18.75
C GLN A 6 -27.18 4.64 -19.49
N PRO A 7 -28.27 5.37 -19.61
CA PRO A 7 -28.23 6.70 -20.23
C PRO A 7 -27.28 7.59 -19.40
N THR A 8 -26.38 8.25 -20.09
CA THR A 8 -25.55 9.31 -19.49
C THR A 8 -26.47 10.36 -18.86
N PRO A 9 -26.25 10.78 -17.61
CA PRO A 9 -27.01 11.84 -17.00
C PRO A 9 -26.97 13.10 -17.86
N ASP A 10 -28.09 13.77 -18.03
CA ASP A 10 -28.24 15.01 -18.83
C ASP A 10 -27.51 16.24 -18.24
N HIS A 11 -26.73 16.08 -17.19
CA HIS A 11 -25.96 17.12 -16.51
C HIS A 11 -24.47 16.82 -16.53
N ASP A 12 -23.64 17.87 -16.59
CA ASP A 12 -22.18 17.90 -16.63
C ASP A 12 -21.45 17.20 -15.46
N ALA A 13 -22.06 16.20 -14.82
CA ALA A 13 -21.48 15.42 -13.73
C ALA A 13 -20.24 14.58 -14.16
N VAL A 14 -20.05 14.36 -15.45
CA VAL A 14 -18.87 13.72 -16.02
C VAL A 14 -18.12 14.74 -16.86
N LYS A 15 -17.32 15.57 -16.23
CA LYS A 15 -16.35 16.40 -16.94
C LYS A 15 -15.35 15.50 -17.62
N GLN A 16 -15.08 15.78 -18.91
CA GLN A 16 -14.01 15.08 -19.64
C GLN A 16 -12.68 15.45 -18.98
N LYS A 17 -11.98 14.44 -18.46
CA LYS A 17 -10.67 14.61 -17.85
C LYS A 17 -9.65 14.91 -18.95
N ASP A 18 -9.15 16.14 -18.97
CA ASP A 18 -8.10 16.58 -19.87
C ASP A 18 -7.05 17.34 -19.05
N THR A 19 -5.88 16.71 -18.90
CA THR A 19 -4.77 17.28 -18.14
C THR A 19 -4.29 18.62 -18.69
N ASN A 20 -4.40 18.86 -20.00
CA ASN A 20 -4.03 20.14 -20.60
C ASN A 20 -5.03 21.24 -20.22
N VAL A 21 -6.34 20.91 -20.21
CA VAL A 21 -7.38 21.86 -19.76
C VAL A 21 -7.18 22.21 -18.29
N LEU A 22 -6.85 21.23 -17.46
CA LEU A 22 -6.54 21.45 -16.04
C LEU A 22 -5.33 22.39 -15.87
N ILE A 23 -4.25 22.13 -16.61
CA ILE A 23 -3.03 22.98 -16.62
C ILE A 23 -3.37 24.40 -17.06
N ASP A 24 -4.10 24.55 -18.17
CA ASP A 24 -4.49 25.86 -18.70
C ASP A 24 -5.40 26.63 -17.71
N THR A 25 -6.30 25.93 -17.01
CA THR A 25 -7.13 26.51 -15.96
C THR A 25 -6.29 27.09 -14.84
N VAL A 26 -5.38 26.30 -14.28
CA VAL A 26 -4.48 26.75 -13.18
C VAL A 26 -3.62 27.94 -13.61
N ILE A 27 -3.03 27.88 -14.81
CA ILE A 27 -2.15 28.96 -15.32
C ILE A 27 -2.95 30.23 -15.64
N SER A 28 -4.18 30.11 -16.14
CA SER A 28 -4.99 31.27 -16.49
C SER A 28 -5.50 32.02 -15.26
N GLU A 29 -5.85 31.32 -14.21
CA GLU A 29 -6.30 31.92 -12.95
C GLU A 29 -5.18 32.66 -12.20
N GLN A 30 -3.93 32.21 -12.33
CA GLN A 30 -2.77 32.94 -11.79
C GLN A 30 -2.57 34.34 -12.37
N LYS A 31 -3.07 34.59 -13.58
CA LYS A 31 -2.96 35.90 -14.24
C LYS A 31 -3.97 36.94 -13.75
N GLN A 32 -4.91 36.54 -12.89
CA GLN A 32 -5.81 37.50 -12.26
C GLN A 32 -5.11 38.11 -11.05
N PRO A 33 -5.03 39.46 -10.93
CA PRO A 33 -4.40 40.11 -9.77
C PRO A 33 -5.19 39.74 -8.50
N GLU A 34 -4.51 39.07 -7.57
CA GLU A 34 -5.06 38.82 -6.24
C GLU A 34 -5.41 40.17 -5.57
N ALA A 35 -6.62 40.23 -5.01
CA ALA A 35 -6.99 41.33 -4.12
C ALA A 35 -6.00 41.37 -2.93
N GLU A 36 -5.52 42.57 -2.55
CA GLU A 36 -4.47 42.89 -1.55
C GLU A 36 -4.77 42.37 -0.11
N ASN A 37 -5.13 41.10 0.06
CA ASN A 37 -5.32 40.54 1.40
C ASN A 37 -4.20 39.52 1.68
N SER A 38 -3.60 39.62 2.85
CA SER A 38 -2.66 38.61 3.39
C SER A 38 -3.27 37.21 3.21
N PRO A 39 -2.51 36.24 2.71
CA PRO A 39 -3.05 34.92 2.36
C PRO A 39 -3.59 34.24 3.60
N VAL A 40 -4.91 33.99 3.59
CA VAL A 40 -5.58 33.23 4.67
C VAL A 40 -5.11 31.77 4.58
N PRO A 41 -4.66 31.15 5.68
CA PRO A 41 -4.31 29.72 5.68
C PRO A 41 -5.43 28.85 5.10
N VAL A 42 -5.09 27.86 4.28
CA VAL A 42 -6.06 27.00 3.58
C VAL A 42 -7.07 26.39 4.56
N LYS A 43 -6.61 25.91 5.71
CA LYS A 43 -7.47 25.37 6.77
C LYS A 43 -8.57 26.29 7.26
N MET A 44 -8.40 27.61 7.10
CA MET A 44 -9.42 28.60 7.50
C MET A 44 -10.41 28.94 6.38
N ARG A 45 -10.23 28.38 5.18
CA ARG A 45 -11.11 28.60 4.01
C ARG A 45 -12.27 27.62 3.97
N PHE A 46 -12.22 26.56 4.78
CA PHE A 46 -13.19 25.45 4.78
C PHE A 46 -13.80 25.27 6.16
N PRO A 47 -14.96 24.65 6.28
CA PRO A 47 -15.54 24.30 7.57
C PRO A 47 -14.61 23.33 8.32
N GLU A 48 -14.65 23.35 9.64
CA GLU A 48 -13.85 22.44 10.48
C GLU A 48 -14.33 21.00 10.37
N ARG A 49 -15.60 20.80 9.99
CA ARG A 49 -16.24 19.49 9.88
C ARG A 49 -16.98 19.36 8.56
N PHE A 50 -17.05 18.14 8.06
CA PHE A 50 -17.94 17.73 7.01
C PHE A 50 -19.17 17.06 7.64
N GLU A 51 -20.33 17.60 7.36
CA GLU A 51 -21.62 17.09 7.84
C GLU A 51 -22.53 16.83 6.64
N CYS A 52 -23.11 15.63 6.57
CA CYS A 52 -24.17 15.33 5.61
C CYS A 52 -25.15 14.30 6.16
N ASP A 53 -26.40 14.37 5.69
CA ASP A 53 -27.45 13.40 6.00
C ASP A 53 -28.45 13.42 4.82
N PHE A 54 -28.35 12.45 3.93
CA PHE A 54 -29.21 12.34 2.77
C PHE A 54 -29.42 10.89 2.32
N TYR A 55 -30.42 10.66 1.47
CA TYR A 55 -30.70 9.37 0.86
C TYR A 55 -30.44 9.43 -0.64
N THR A 56 -29.76 8.41 -1.18
CA THR A 56 -29.59 8.30 -2.62
C THR A 56 -30.93 8.00 -3.30
N SER A 57 -31.13 8.59 -4.48
CA SER A 57 -32.46 8.64 -5.13
C SER A 57 -32.96 7.27 -5.63
N ALA A 58 -32.06 6.38 -6.07
CA ALA A 58 -32.48 5.13 -6.71
C ALA A 58 -32.38 3.90 -5.79
N SER A 59 -31.35 3.82 -4.97
CA SER A 59 -31.14 2.66 -4.08
C SER A 59 -31.48 2.95 -2.62
N ASN A 60 -31.97 4.16 -2.33
CA ASN A 60 -32.38 4.58 -0.98
C ASN A 60 -31.26 4.31 0.06
N VAL A 61 -30.01 4.49 -0.34
CA VAL A 61 -28.85 4.36 0.57
C VAL A 61 -28.78 5.59 1.46
N HIS A 62 -28.76 5.40 2.76
CA HIS A 62 -28.63 6.48 3.73
C HIS A 62 -27.16 6.88 3.89
N VAL A 63 -26.79 8.08 3.49
CA VAL A 63 -25.41 8.61 3.59
C VAL A 63 -25.34 9.59 4.73
N THR A 64 -24.40 9.35 5.65
CA THR A 64 -24.18 10.24 6.80
C THR A 64 -22.70 10.56 6.98
N ALA A 65 -22.42 11.77 7.46
CA ALA A 65 -21.11 12.21 7.94
C ALA A 65 -21.28 13.23 9.06
N ASP A 66 -20.39 13.17 10.04
CA ASP A 66 -20.13 14.21 11.03
C ASP A 66 -18.69 14.06 11.50
N VAL A 67 -17.73 14.50 10.65
CA VAL A 67 -16.30 14.23 10.83
C VAL A 67 -15.46 15.48 10.66
N PRO A 68 -14.35 15.62 11.39
CA PRO A 68 -13.42 16.72 11.19
C PRO A 68 -12.77 16.64 9.80
N ILE A 69 -12.60 17.79 9.16
CA ILE A 69 -11.83 17.91 7.93
C ILE A 69 -10.34 18.02 8.28
N ARG A 70 -9.55 17.10 7.75
CA ARG A 70 -8.09 17.10 7.91
C ARG A 70 -7.41 17.78 6.73
N VAL A 71 -6.92 18.99 6.91
CA VAL A 71 -6.18 19.71 5.88
C VAL A 71 -4.70 19.41 6.00
N LYS A 72 -4.12 18.79 4.99
CA LYS A 72 -2.72 18.32 4.94
C LYS A 72 -1.74 19.41 4.51
N THR A 73 -1.93 20.65 4.97
CA THR A 73 -0.97 21.75 4.76
C THR A 73 -1.02 22.73 5.92
N ASP A 74 0.16 23.26 6.26
CA ASP A 74 0.31 24.39 7.20
C ASP A 74 0.33 25.73 6.44
N GLY A 75 0.37 25.67 5.10
CA GLY A 75 0.50 26.82 4.22
C GLY A 75 -0.83 27.51 3.88
N SER A 76 -0.71 28.57 3.08
CA SER A 76 -1.85 29.31 2.53
C SER A 76 -2.36 28.78 1.19
N ALA A 77 -1.67 27.78 0.60
CA ALA A 77 -1.97 27.25 -0.71
C ALA A 77 -1.49 25.80 -0.88
N PHE A 78 -1.98 25.15 -1.92
CA PHE A 78 -1.44 23.89 -2.43
C PHE A 78 -0.69 24.15 -3.74
N PRO A 79 0.50 23.57 -3.93
CA PRO A 79 1.18 23.62 -5.21
C PRO A 79 0.49 22.77 -6.27
N PHE A 80 0.77 23.07 -7.53
CA PHE A 80 0.42 22.27 -8.70
C PHE A 80 1.71 22.00 -9.48
N ALA A 81 2.08 20.75 -9.68
CA ALA A 81 3.38 20.40 -10.20
C ALA A 81 3.33 19.20 -11.15
N ARG A 82 4.28 19.15 -12.09
CA ARG A 82 4.59 17.95 -12.87
C ARG A 82 5.50 17.06 -12.05
N VAL A 83 5.25 15.77 -12.13
CA VAL A 83 6.04 14.74 -11.46
C VAL A 83 6.37 13.61 -12.40
N GLU A 84 7.49 12.94 -12.13
CA GLU A 84 7.91 11.73 -12.79
C GLU A 84 8.34 10.68 -11.75
N HIS A 85 8.46 9.43 -12.16
CA HIS A 85 8.99 8.38 -11.32
C HIS A 85 10.45 8.64 -10.93
N ARG A 86 10.80 8.42 -9.66
CA ARG A 86 12.16 8.54 -9.13
C ARG A 86 12.75 7.16 -8.87
N TYR A 87 13.91 6.91 -9.46
CA TYR A 87 14.74 5.77 -9.12
C TYR A 87 15.80 6.17 -8.11
N LEU A 88 15.91 5.41 -7.02
CA LEU A 88 16.97 5.64 -6.04
C LEU A 88 18.32 5.26 -6.64
N SER A 89 19.32 6.11 -6.42
CA SER A 89 20.70 5.78 -6.77
C SER A 89 21.27 4.68 -5.85
N ASN A 90 22.35 4.03 -6.29
CA ASN A 90 23.05 3.02 -5.48
C ASN A 90 23.45 3.56 -4.11
N ALA A 91 23.92 4.80 -4.06
CA ALA A 91 24.33 5.45 -2.82
C ALA A 91 23.14 5.67 -1.86
N GLU A 92 21.98 6.09 -2.38
CA GLU A 92 20.75 6.30 -1.60
C GLU A 92 20.24 4.97 -1.02
N ARG A 93 20.15 3.93 -1.86
CA ARG A 93 19.78 2.59 -1.39
C ARG A 93 20.70 2.10 -0.28
N LEU A 94 22.00 2.19 -0.52
CA LEU A 94 22.98 1.76 0.46
C LEU A 94 22.88 2.55 1.77
N ALA A 95 22.63 3.85 1.71
CA ALA A 95 22.46 4.69 2.90
C ALA A 95 21.24 4.29 3.72
N ILE A 96 20.10 4.03 3.09
CA ILE A 96 18.87 3.56 3.76
C ILE A 96 19.11 2.21 4.44
N TYR A 97 19.63 1.24 3.71
CA TYR A 97 19.81 -0.09 4.26
C TYR A 97 20.88 -0.17 5.35
N ARG A 98 21.94 0.62 5.28
CA ARG A 98 22.91 0.73 6.39
C ARG A 98 22.25 1.21 7.69
N ARG A 99 21.31 2.14 7.59
CA ARG A 99 20.54 2.61 8.75
C ARG A 99 19.58 1.54 9.27
N LEU A 100 18.88 0.81 8.38
CA LEU A 100 17.95 -0.28 8.74
C LEU A 100 18.70 -1.45 9.40
N PHE A 101 19.78 -1.93 8.80
CA PHE A 101 20.60 -3.02 9.33
C PHE A 101 21.49 -2.59 10.50
N GLN A 102 21.73 -1.27 10.67
CA GLN A 102 22.70 -0.71 11.62
C GLN A 102 24.10 -1.30 11.40
N LYS A 103 24.51 -1.44 10.13
CA LYS A 103 25.78 -2.00 9.68
C LYS A 103 26.37 -1.19 8.54
N ASP A 104 27.72 -1.08 8.54
CA ASP A 104 28.44 -0.37 7.48
C ASP A 104 28.60 -1.22 6.21
N GLU A 105 28.75 -2.54 6.37
CA GLU A 105 28.91 -3.48 5.27
C GLU A 105 27.67 -4.36 5.14
N LEU A 106 27.17 -4.45 3.91
CA LEU A 106 26.03 -5.27 3.53
C LEU A 106 26.43 -6.18 2.38
N TYR A 107 25.69 -7.27 2.20
CA TYR A 107 26.07 -8.32 1.28
C TYR A 107 24.87 -8.75 0.45
N ILE A 108 25.12 -9.11 -0.83
CA ILE A 108 24.13 -9.77 -1.67
C ILE A 108 24.01 -11.21 -1.19
N TRP A 109 22.79 -11.58 -0.75
CA TRP A 109 22.52 -12.95 -0.36
C TRP A 109 22.64 -13.89 -1.56
N GLN A 110 23.41 -14.92 -1.41
CA GLN A 110 23.57 -15.97 -2.41
C GLN A 110 22.82 -17.21 -1.93
N ARG A 111 21.75 -17.54 -2.64
CA ARG A 111 21.02 -18.77 -2.36
C ARG A 111 22.00 -19.94 -2.51
N ARG A 112 22.18 -20.70 -1.44
CA ARG A 112 23.00 -21.91 -1.53
C ARG A 112 22.38 -22.89 -2.52
N PRO A 113 23.17 -23.64 -3.28
CA PRO A 113 22.67 -24.74 -4.06
C PRO A 113 21.97 -25.76 -3.17
N ARG A 114 20.87 -26.30 -3.62
CA ARG A 114 20.16 -27.36 -2.89
C ARG A 114 21.04 -28.59 -2.72
N THR A 115 20.95 -29.26 -1.59
CA THR A 115 21.53 -30.57 -1.32
C THR A 115 20.48 -31.66 -1.38
N ARG A 116 20.89 -32.92 -1.34
CA ARG A 116 19.94 -34.05 -1.21
C ARG A 116 19.12 -33.95 0.09
N GLU A 117 19.72 -33.46 1.16
CA GLU A 117 19.03 -33.32 2.45
C GLU A 117 17.86 -32.32 2.36
N ASP A 118 18.05 -31.18 1.68
CA ASP A 118 16.98 -30.18 1.46
C ASP A 118 15.81 -30.77 0.69
N VAL A 119 16.09 -31.55 -0.34
CA VAL A 119 15.05 -32.16 -1.17
C VAL A 119 14.42 -33.37 -0.48
N ALA A 120 15.16 -34.11 0.35
CA ALA A 120 14.62 -35.21 1.12
C ALA A 120 13.50 -34.79 2.06
N GLY A 121 13.64 -33.62 2.74
CA GLY A 121 12.55 -33.07 3.56
C GLY A 121 11.30 -32.75 2.74
N MET A 122 11.45 -32.15 1.57
CA MET A 122 10.32 -31.86 0.68
C MET A 122 9.65 -33.15 0.13
N ILE A 123 10.45 -34.17 -0.19
CA ILE A 123 9.95 -35.50 -0.57
C ILE A 123 9.10 -36.07 0.55
N GLN A 124 9.56 -36.01 1.79
CA GLN A 124 8.82 -36.53 2.94
C GLN A 124 7.49 -35.79 3.10
N LEU A 125 7.48 -34.45 3.02
CA LEU A 125 6.24 -33.67 3.08
C LEU A 125 5.23 -34.05 1.99
N CYS A 126 5.68 -34.27 0.74
CA CYS A 126 4.80 -34.75 -0.33
C CYS A 126 4.28 -36.16 -0.06
N MET A 127 5.12 -37.04 0.50
CA MET A 127 4.71 -38.41 0.86
C MET A 127 3.66 -38.40 1.98
N ASP A 128 3.87 -37.61 3.01
CA ASP A 128 2.93 -37.45 4.13
C ASP A 128 1.58 -36.93 3.63
N ALA A 129 1.57 -35.97 2.70
CA ALA A 129 0.37 -35.45 2.07
C ALA A 129 -0.38 -36.48 1.20
N LEU A 130 0.32 -37.49 0.68
CA LEU A 130 -0.28 -38.58 -0.09
C LEU A 130 -0.81 -39.73 0.79
N ASP A 131 -0.39 -39.80 2.04
CA ASP A 131 -0.72 -40.87 3.01
C ASP A 131 -1.80 -40.47 4.02
N TYR A 132 -2.56 -39.42 3.74
CA TYR A 132 -3.65 -38.98 4.61
C TYR A 132 -4.68 -40.05 4.82
N THR A 133 -5.03 -40.29 6.06
CA THR A 133 -6.15 -41.16 6.45
C THR A 133 -7.50 -40.58 5.98
N PRO A 134 -8.55 -41.38 5.86
CA PRO A 134 -9.88 -40.87 5.55
C PRO A 134 -10.38 -39.79 6.52
N GLU A 135 -9.99 -39.86 7.80
CA GLU A 135 -10.31 -38.89 8.82
C GLU A 135 -9.60 -37.57 8.58
N GLU A 136 -8.29 -37.58 8.31
CA GLU A 136 -7.48 -36.38 7.99
C GLU A 136 -7.94 -35.75 6.68
N ARG A 137 -8.30 -36.55 5.68
CA ARG A 137 -8.93 -36.07 4.44
C ARG A 137 -10.22 -35.31 4.72
N ALA A 138 -11.10 -35.87 5.54
CA ALA A 138 -12.38 -35.23 5.89
C ALA A 138 -12.18 -33.95 6.71
N GLU A 139 -11.17 -33.92 7.55
CA GLU A 139 -10.79 -32.72 8.32
C GLU A 139 -10.25 -31.62 7.37
N TRP A 140 -9.30 -31.95 6.51
CA TRP A 140 -8.75 -31.03 5.54
C TRP A 140 -9.82 -30.41 4.61
N MET A 141 -10.71 -31.26 4.05
CA MET A 141 -11.80 -30.78 3.18
C MET A 141 -12.76 -29.85 3.91
N ARG A 142 -13.02 -30.08 5.19
CA ARG A 142 -13.87 -29.22 6.02
C ARG A 142 -13.18 -27.88 6.33
N ASP A 143 -11.89 -27.91 6.66
CA ASP A 143 -11.13 -26.73 7.09
C ASP A 143 -10.82 -25.80 5.90
N THR A 144 -10.72 -26.35 4.70
CA THR A 144 -10.46 -25.59 3.46
C THR A 144 -11.72 -25.31 2.63
N ASP A 145 -12.89 -25.79 3.08
CA ASP A 145 -14.16 -25.76 2.31
C ASP A 145 -14.01 -26.34 0.89
N SER A 146 -13.18 -27.39 0.78
CA SER A 146 -12.81 -28.00 -0.51
C SER A 146 -13.69 -29.19 -0.84
N THR A 147 -13.89 -29.39 -2.15
CA THR A 147 -14.63 -30.50 -2.72
C THR A 147 -13.77 -31.77 -2.82
N ALA A 148 -14.41 -32.92 -3.06
CA ALA A 148 -13.70 -34.16 -3.33
C ALA A 148 -12.87 -34.10 -4.64
N GLU A 149 -13.29 -33.28 -5.62
CA GLU A 149 -12.58 -33.09 -6.89
C GLU A 149 -11.30 -32.29 -6.67
N GLU A 150 -11.36 -31.19 -5.93
CA GLU A 150 -10.18 -30.37 -5.54
C GLU A 150 -9.19 -31.17 -4.70
N TRP A 151 -9.67 -32.09 -3.86
CA TRP A 151 -8.81 -33.04 -3.16
C TRP A 151 -8.03 -33.95 -4.13
N GLU A 152 -8.70 -34.57 -5.10
CA GLU A 152 -8.03 -35.45 -6.07
C GLU A 152 -7.03 -34.66 -6.95
N GLU A 153 -7.36 -33.42 -7.34
CA GLU A 153 -6.43 -32.52 -8.03
C GLU A 153 -5.21 -32.18 -7.16
N MET A 154 -5.39 -31.97 -5.86
CA MET A 154 -4.28 -31.74 -4.93
C MET A 154 -3.39 -32.97 -4.82
N LEU A 155 -3.97 -34.17 -4.72
CA LEU A 155 -3.20 -35.40 -4.68
C LEU A 155 -2.41 -35.63 -5.98
N GLU A 156 -3.00 -35.31 -7.15
CA GLU A 156 -2.30 -35.46 -8.43
C GLU A 156 -1.13 -34.48 -8.53
N ARG A 157 -1.31 -33.21 -8.14
CA ARG A 157 -0.22 -32.24 -8.05
C ARG A 157 0.90 -32.72 -7.12
N ASN A 158 0.57 -33.26 -5.96
CA ASN A 158 1.56 -33.81 -5.04
C ASN A 158 2.33 -35.01 -5.61
N ARG A 159 1.66 -35.88 -6.42
CA ARG A 159 2.33 -36.99 -7.11
C ARG A 159 3.31 -36.49 -8.18
N GLU A 160 2.89 -35.50 -8.97
CA GLU A 160 3.76 -34.89 -9.98
C GLU A 160 4.96 -34.19 -9.32
N GLN A 161 4.72 -33.42 -8.27
CA GLN A 161 5.78 -32.76 -7.49
C GLN A 161 6.74 -33.77 -6.86
N LEU A 162 6.22 -34.86 -6.28
CA LEU A 162 7.06 -35.93 -5.73
C LEU A 162 7.96 -36.55 -6.79
N ALA A 163 7.41 -36.80 -7.99
CA ALA A 163 8.20 -37.37 -9.10
C ALA A 163 9.28 -36.40 -9.60
N GLU A 164 9.04 -35.09 -9.55
CA GLU A 164 10.04 -34.07 -9.87
C GLU A 164 11.13 -34.00 -8.81
N LEU A 165 10.74 -33.92 -7.53
CA LEU A 165 11.68 -33.90 -6.42
C LEU A 165 12.55 -35.14 -6.36
N GLN A 166 12.03 -36.32 -6.66
CA GLN A 166 12.83 -37.55 -6.75
C GLN A 166 13.86 -37.51 -7.88
N ARG A 167 13.51 -36.92 -9.02
CA ARG A 167 14.47 -36.71 -10.13
C ARG A 167 15.53 -35.69 -9.72
N GLU A 168 15.15 -34.60 -9.10
CA GLU A 168 16.07 -33.59 -8.57
C GLU A 168 17.01 -34.20 -7.55
N TYR A 169 16.49 -34.91 -6.54
CA TYR A 169 17.28 -35.58 -5.49
C TYR A 169 18.41 -36.45 -6.07
N ASN A 170 18.11 -37.22 -7.10
CA ASN A 170 19.10 -38.09 -7.73
C ASN A 170 20.22 -37.32 -8.47
N SER A 171 19.98 -36.08 -8.86
CA SER A 171 20.94 -35.23 -9.58
C SER A 171 21.78 -34.35 -8.63
N LEU A 172 21.33 -34.15 -7.38
CA LEU A 172 21.96 -33.25 -6.44
C LEU A 172 23.18 -33.88 -5.73
N PRO A 173 24.16 -33.05 -5.36
CA PRO A 173 25.27 -33.48 -4.52
C PRO A 173 24.83 -33.74 -3.08
N GLU A 174 25.56 -34.57 -2.34
CA GLU A 174 25.34 -34.81 -0.91
C GLU A 174 25.73 -33.56 -0.09
N THR A 175 26.77 -32.86 -0.52
CA THR A 175 27.28 -31.66 0.13
C THR A 175 27.65 -30.62 -0.89
N VAL A 176 27.50 -29.35 -0.54
CA VAL A 176 27.92 -28.22 -1.37
C VAL A 176 28.94 -27.37 -0.64
N THR A 177 29.89 -26.81 -1.38
CA THR A 177 30.75 -25.76 -0.85
C THR A 177 29.95 -24.45 -0.91
N ILE A 178 29.81 -23.81 0.24
CA ILE A 178 29.09 -22.54 0.35
C ILE A 178 30.14 -21.43 0.22
N GLU A 179 29.95 -20.57 -0.77
CA GLU A 179 30.76 -19.36 -0.92
C GLU A 179 30.20 -18.24 -0.05
N PRO A 180 31.05 -17.42 0.57
CA PRO A 180 30.60 -16.25 1.30
C PRO A 180 29.80 -15.29 0.40
N ASN A 181 28.82 -14.61 0.98
CA ASN A 181 28.06 -13.57 0.30
C ASN A 181 29.01 -12.44 -0.17
N LYS A 182 28.72 -11.86 -1.33
CA LYS A 182 29.53 -10.80 -1.90
C LYS A 182 29.13 -9.44 -1.31
N PRO A 183 30.12 -8.56 -1.03
CA PRO A 183 29.80 -7.20 -0.61
C PRO A 183 28.86 -6.51 -1.61
N TRP A 184 27.89 -5.79 -1.09
CA TRP A 184 26.92 -5.03 -1.89
C TRP A 184 27.26 -3.55 -1.92
N ASP A 185 27.22 -2.96 -3.09
CA ASP A 185 27.55 -1.55 -3.35
C ASP A 185 26.32 -0.67 -3.60
N GLY A 186 25.11 -1.20 -3.39
CA GLY A 186 23.85 -0.51 -3.66
C GLY A 186 23.27 -0.77 -5.06
N SER A 187 24.00 -1.46 -5.94
CA SER A 187 23.55 -1.74 -7.30
C SER A 187 22.49 -2.85 -7.33
N VAL A 188 21.57 -2.71 -8.29
CA VAL A 188 20.63 -3.77 -8.67
C VAL A 188 21.06 -4.25 -10.05
N PRO A 189 21.35 -5.55 -10.24
CA PRO A 189 21.74 -6.08 -11.53
C PRO A 189 20.65 -5.85 -12.58
N GLU A 190 21.03 -5.50 -13.78
CA GLU A 190 20.08 -5.48 -14.91
C GLU A 190 19.48 -6.87 -15.14
N ALA A 191 18.17 -6.96 -15.36
CA ALA A 191 17.53 -8.22 -15.71
C ALA A 191 18.15 -8.78 -16.99
N ALA A 192 18.46 -10.06 -16.98
CA ALA A 192 18.89 -10.75 -18.19
C ALA A 192 17.77 -10.66 -19.21
N ALA A 193 18.06 -10.09 -20.38
CA ALA A 193 17.10 -9.89 -21.47
C ALA A 193 16.32 -11.17 -21.76
N GLY A 194 15.01 -11.15 -21.58
CA GLY A 194 14.09 -12.26 -21.92
C GLY A 194 13.55 -13.10 -20.76
N LYS A 195 13.88 -12.75 -19.50
CA LYS A 195 13.21 -13.34 -18.34
C LYS A 195 12.59 -12.20 -17.52
N ASN A 196 11.31 -12.30 -17.27
CA ASN A 196 10.45 -11.41 -16.49
C ASN A 196 11.11 -10.08 -16.13
N ASP A 197 10.56 -8.97 -16.51
CA ASP A 197 11.11 -7.60 -16.43
C ASP A 197 11.48 -7.10 -15.00
N TRP A 198 11.70 -8.01 -14.05
CA TRP A 198 12.03 -7.71 -12.66
C TRP A 198 13.53 -7.90 -12.38
N ASN A 199 14.17 -6.81 -11.93
CA ASN A 199 15.48 -6.87 -11.29
C ASN A 199 15.26 -7.07 -9.80
N TYR A 200 15.72 -8.17 -9.26
CA TYR A 200 15.52 -8.54 -7.86
C TYR A 200 16.83 -8.95 -7.22
N ILE A 201 17.11 -8.43 -6.04
CA ILE A 201 18.21 -8.90 -5.18
C ILE A 201 17.74 -8.97 -3.74
N GLU A 202 18.33 -9.89 -3.00
CA GLU A 202 18.22 -9.99 -1.55
C GLU A 202 19.52 -9.51 -0.90
N VAL A 203 19.39 -8.71 0.15
CA VAL A 203 20.51 -8.12 0.88
C VAL A 203 20.45 -8.58 2.33
N VAL A 204 21.61 -8.93 2.89
CA VAL A 204 21.78 -9.42 4.26
C VAL A 204 22.91 -8.70 4.97
N GLY A 205 22.89 -8.72 6.28
CA GLY A 205 23.84 -8.01 7.13
C GLY A 205 25.13 -8.78 7.46
N GLY A 206 25.47 -9.86 6.75
CA GLY A 206 26.69 -10.65 7.02
C GLY A 206 27.16 -11.51 5.86
N ALA A 207 28.51 -11.64 5.70
CA ALA A 207 29.10 -12.45 4.66
C ALA A 207 28.77 -13.94 4.82
N ASP A 208 28.60 -14.41 6.05
CA ASP A 208 28.42 -15.83 6.39
C ASP A 208 26.94 -16.19 6.62
N VAL A 209 25.99 -15.30 6.27
CA VAL A 209 24.55 -15.59 6.34
C VAL A 209 24.20 -16.59 5.25
N GLN A 210 23.88 -17.83 5.64
CA GLN A 210 23.78 -18.97 4.71
C GLN A 210 22.43 -19.69 4.74
N SER A 211 21.59 -19.40 5.73
CA SER A 211 20.29 -20.06 5.85
C SER A 211 19.19 -19.23 5.21
N ASP A 212 18.00 -19.81 5.16
CA ASP A 212 16.80 -19.16 4.64
C ASP A 212 16.62 -17.76 5.27
N THR A 213 16.25 -16.79 4.45
CA THR A 213 16.22 -15.36 4.77
C THR A 213 15.39 -15.00 6.01
N TRP A 214 14.48 -15.88 6.42
CA TRP A 214 13.58 -15.70 7.57
C TRP A 214 14.28 -15.70 8.94
N GLN A 215 15.50 -16.20 9.02
CA GLN A 215 16.29 -16.26 10.27
C GLN A 215 17.16 -15.03 10.49
N TYR A 216 17.22 -14.12 9.53
CA TYR A 216 18.10 -12.95 9.56
C TYR A 216 17.37 -11.72 9.05
N ASP A 217 17.80 -10.56 9.56
CA ASP A 217 17.43 -9.30 8.95
C ASP A 217 17.76 -9.36 7.46
N HIS A 218 16.77 -9.16 6.63
CA HIS A 218 16.92 -9.21 5.19
C HIS A 218 16.22 -8.03 4.52
N ALA A 219 16.68 -7.69 3.36
CA ALA A 219 16.07 -6.66 2.54
C ALA A 219 15.95 -7.14 1.10
N ASN A 220 14.88 -6.77 0.48
CA ASN A 220 14.58 -7.08 -0.91
C ASN A 220 14.48 -5.79 -1.71
N ILE A 221 15.06 -5.80 -2.89
CA ILE A 221 14.95 -4.70 -3.84
C ILE A 221 14.41 -5.29 -5.12
N ALA A 222 13.28 -4.75 -5.57
CA ALA A 222 12.74 -5.05 -6.89
C ALA A 222 12.64 -3.75 -7.67
N GLU A 223 13.29 -3.70 -8.83
CA GLU A 223 13.16 -2.62 -9.80
C GLU A 223 12.45 -3.14 -11.05
N PHE A 224 11.39 -2.50 -11.40
CA PHE A 224 10.67 -2.68 -12.65
C PHE A 224 10.79 -1.40 -13.47
N LYS A 225 10.51 -1.42 -14.79
CA LYS A 225 10.65 -0.22 -15.65
C LYS A 225 9.89 1.01 -15.17
N THR A 226 8.86 0.81 -14.33
CA THR A 226 8.00 1.87 -13.77
C THR A 226 7.88 1.79 -12.26
N GLU A 227 8.56 0.87 -11.60
CA GLU A 227 8.50 0.67 -10.16
C GLU A 227 9.88 0.51 -9.56
N SER A 228 10.17 1.24 -8.48
CA SER A 228 11.27 0.96 -7.59
C SER A 228 10.68 0.74 -6.21
N ASN A 229 10.73 -0.50 -5.76
CA ASN A 229 10.24 -0.91 -4.46
C ASN A 229 11.40 -1.44 -3.64
N ILE A 230 11.57 -0.91 -2.44
CA ILE A 230 12.56 -1.41 -1.49
C ILE A 230 11.88 -1.85 -0.22
N TRP A 231 12.28 -3.02 0.29
CA TRP A 231 11.74 -3.62 1.51
C TRP A 231 12.86 -4.06 2.43
N PHE A 232 12.58 -4.01 3.71
CA PHE A 232 13.40 -4.59 4.76
C PHE A 232 12.47 -5.25 5.77
N SER A 233 12.83 -6.44 6.24
CA SER A 233 12.18 -7.09 7.36
C SER A 233 13.24 -7.58 8.35
N ARG A 234 12.98 -7.32 9.64
CA ARG A 234 13.82 -7.78 10.72
C ARG A 234 13.42 -9.20 11.13
N ALA A 235 14.39 -10.05 11.29
CA ALA A 235 14.18 -11.37 11.85
C ALA A 235 13.76 -11.25 13.32
N ILE A 236 12.76 -12.03 13.70
CA ILE A 236 12.37 -12.18 15.09
C ILE A 236 13.18 -13.32 15.67
N LYS A 237 13.84 -13.08 16.80
CA LYS A 237 14.74 -14.05 17.40
C LYS A 237 13.98 -15.22 18.02
N GLU A 238 14.57 -16.40 17.96
CA GLU A 238 14.02 -17.65 18.48
C GLU A 238 13.62 -17.58 19.97
N GLU A 239 14.35 -16.79 20.76
CA GLU A 239 14.08 -16.56 22.18
C GLU A 239 12.76 -15.81 22.45
N ASP A 240 12.23 -15.10 21.45
CA ASP A 240 10.93 -14.40 21.51
C ASP A 240 9.75 -15.35 21.22
N PHE A 241 10.02 -16.58 20.80
CA PHE A 241 9.04 -17.63 20.52
C PHE A 241 9.06 -18.74 21.55
N ALA A 242 7.91 -19.03 22.14
CA ALA A 242 7.77 -20.16 23.09
C ALA A 242 8.02 -21.56 22.47
N THR A 243 8.16 -21.64 21.15
CA THR A 243 8.23 -22.89 20.38
C THR A 243 9.58 -23.09 19.65
N GLY A 244 10.51 -22.14 19.70
CA GLY A 244 11.81 -22.27 19.03
C GLY A 244 11.73 -22.23 17.49
N THR A 245 10.69 -21.63 16.92
CA THR A 245 10.50 -21.52 15.48
C THR A 245 10.67 -20.09 15.00
N ASN A 246 11.23 -19.92 13.81
CA ASN A 246 11.40 -18.61 13.18
C ASN A 246 10.07 -18.11 12.64
N ALA A 247 9.76 -16.85 12.88
CA ALA A 247 8.54 -16.27 12.40
C ALA A 247 8.78 -15.09 11.48
N PHE A 248 7.85 -14.88 10.60
CA PHE A 248 7.80 -13.74 9.71
C PHE A 248 6.52 -12.94 9.92
N TYR A 249 6.56 -11.68 9.55
CA TYR A 249 5.39 -10.82 9.55
C TYR A 249 4.32 -11.41 8.63
N ALA A 250 3.17 -11.72 9.20
CA ALA A 250 2.07 -12.29 8.42
C ALA A 250 1.08 -11.20 8.00
N TYR A 251 0.54 -10.44 8.97
CA TYR A 251 -0.41 -9.37 8.70
C TYR A 251 -0.74 -8.57 9.97
N SER A 252 -1.31 -7.38 9.78
CA SER A 252 -1.90 -6.63 10.90
C SER A 252 -3.30 -7.17 11.19
N LYS A 253 -3.53 -7.66 12.41
CA LYS A 253 -4.85 -8.14 12.86
C LYS A 253 -5.83 -7.02 13.15
N SER A 254 -5.32 -5.90 13.63
CA SER A 254 -6.11 -4.70 13.90
C SER A 254 -5.20 -3.49 13.89
N SER A 255 -5.72 -2.39 13.39
CA SER A 255 -5.03 -1.11 13.40
C SER A 255 -6.01 0.00 13.78
N VAL A 256 -5.56 0.89 14.66
CA VAL A 256 -6.30 2.07 15.08
C VAL A 256 -5.47 3.29 14.73
N ARG A 257 -6.02 4.18 13.91
CA ARG A 257 -5.35 5.44 13.58
C ARG A 257 -5.24 6.31 14.84
N ILE A 258 -4.06 6.85 15.07
CA ILE A 258 -3.81 7.79 16.17
C ILE A 258 -4.11 9.20 15.69
N ASP A 259 -4.89 9.95 16.46
CA ASP A 259 -5.13 11.35 16.15
C ASP A 259 -3.82 12.16 16.28
N PRO A 260 -3.53 13.10 15.36
CA PRO A 260 -2.33 13.93 15.44
C PRO A 260 -2.15 14.68 16.78
N SER A 261 -3.24 15.02 17.48
CA SER A 261 -3.18 15.62 18.82
C SER A 261 -2.60 14.68 19.88
N ASP A 262 -2.66 13.36 19.64
CA ASP A 262 -2.22 12.31 20.57
C ASP A 262 -0.84 11.72 20.21
N TYR A 263 -0.15 12.27 19.20
CA TYR A 263 1.14 11.73 18.76
C TYR A 263 2.23 11.77 19.85
N ASP A 264 2.15 12.68 20.79
CA ASP A 264 3.10 12.77 21.90
C ASP A 264 2.73 11.88 23.10
N ALA A 265 1.53 11.27 23.06
CA ALA A 265 1.10 10.30 24.04
C ALA A 265 1.64 8.91 23.71
N ARG A 266 1.94 8.12 24.77
CA ARG A 266 2.32 6.70 24.62
C ARG A 266 1.09 5.82 24.65
N GLN A 267 1.04 4.86 23.75
CA GLN A 267 0.05 3.80 23.81
C GLN A 267 0.37 2.83 24.97
N GLU A 268 -0.64 2.12 25.45
CA GLU A 268 -0.47 1.14 26.52
C GLU A 268 0.55 0.06 26.13
N GLY A 269 1.57 -0.13 26.97
CA GLY A 269 2.64 -1.09 26.74
C GLY A 269 3.77 -0.60 25.82
N ALA A 270 3.68 0.62 25.25
CA ALA A 270 4.73 1.18 24.42
C ALA A 270 5.81 1.90 25.23
N SER A 271 7.09 1.71 24.88
CA SER A 271 8.23 2.44 25.45
C SER A 271 8.41 3.84 24.86
N LEU A 272 7.81 4.09 23.68
CA LEU A 272 7.91 5.34 22.91
C LEU A 272 6.53 5.85 22.53
N SER A 273 6.44 7.14 22.20
CA SER A 273 5.23 7.75 21.64
C SER A 273 5.15 7.56 20.12
N ALA A 274 3.99 7.84 19.53
CA ALA A 274 3.82 7.81 18.07
C ALA A 274 4.76 8.79 17.37
N ARG A 275 5.02 9.95 17.95
CA ARG A 275 5.98 10.94 17.41
C ARG A 275 7.40 10.40 17.45
N GLU A 276 7.83 9.81 18.56
CA GLU A 276 9.15 9.19 18.68
C GLU A 276 9.33 8.05 17.65
N ALA A 277 8.28 7.26 17.39
CA ALA A 277 8.29 6.23 16.32
C ALA A 277 8.42 6.87 14.93
N ALA A 278 7.74 7.98 14.67
CA ALA A 278 7.86 8.70 13.41
C ALA A 278 9.24 9.34 13.23
N ASP A 279 9.87 9.82 14.29
CA ASP A 279 11.23 10.36 14.24
C ASP A 279 12.24 9.25 13.90
N LEU A 280 12.05 8.02 14.41
CA LEU A 280 12.85 6.85 14.00
C LEU A 280 12.66 6.53 12.51
N ALA A 281 11.41 6.53 12.02
CA ALA A 281 11.10 6.30 10.62
C ALA A 281 11.76 7.36 9.71
N LYS A 282 11.66 8.64 10.06
CA LYS A 282 12.33 9.74 9.34
C LYS A 282 13.85 9.63 9.38
N ALA A 283 14.42 9.17 10.49
CA ALA A 283 15.86 8.97 10.61
C ALA A 283 16.40 7.91 9.63
N VAL A 284 15.60 6.90 9.26
CA VAL A 284 15.96 5.94 8.20
C VAL A 284 16.11 6.63 6.86
N LEU A 285 15.18 7.52 6.51
CA LEU A 285 15.25 8.29 5.26
C LEU A 285 16.41 9.29 5.27
N GLY A 286 16.58 10.01 6.38
CA GLY A 286 17.66 10.99 6.57
C GLY A 286 17.74 11.99 5.42
N ASP A 287 18.93 12.10 4.82
CA ASP A 287 19.23 13.00 3.70
C ASP A 287 18.74 12.50 2.33
N VAL A 288 18.31 11.25 2.24
CA VAL A 288 17.78 10.68 0.98
C VAL A 288 16.40 11.26 0.64
N ALA A 289 15.58 11.46 1.65
CA ALA A 289 14.23 12.02 1.49
C ALA A 289 13.87 12.95 2.66
N PRO A 290 14.54 14.11 2.78
CA PRO A 290 14.37 15.02 3.92
C PRO A 290 12.97 15.66 3.97
N ASP A 291 12.29 15.73 2.83
CA ASP A 291 10.99 16.38 2.68
C ASP A 291 9.80 15.43 2.89
N TYR A 292 10.04 14.22 3.42
CA TYR A 292 8.95 13.33 3.80
C TYR A 292 8.42 13.70 5.19
N ASP A 293 7.10 13.70 5.31
CA ASP A 293 6.42 14.01 6.57
C ASP A 293 5.34 12.97 6.89
N ILE A 294 4.85 13.00 8.13
CA ILE A 294 3.85 12.06 8.62
C ILE A 294 2.54 12.26 7.83
N ALA A 295 2.15 11.23 7.09
CA ALA A 295 0.81 11.14 6.51
C ALA A 295 -0.19 10.64 7.55
N ASP A 296 0.09 9.48 8.15
CA ASP A 296 -0.72 8.90 9.22
C ASP A 296 0.15 8.01 10.12
N ILE A 297 -0.30 7.75 11.35
CA ILE A 297 0.27 6.78 12.27
C ILE A 297 -0.85 5.90 12.81
N TYR A 298 -0.61 4.59 12.81
CA TYR A 298 -1.54 3.61 13.36
C TYR A 298 -0.88 2.87 14.53
N TRP A 299 -1.66 2.60 15.56
CA TRP A 299 -1.32 1.60 16.58
C TRP A 299 -1.82 0.25 16.09
N THR A 300 -0.89 -0.67 15.88
CA THR A 300 -1.19 -1.93 15.18
C THR A 300 -0.87 -3.14 16.05
N ASN A 301 -1.73 -4.14 15.97
CA ASN A 301 -1.45 -5.47 16.47
C ASN A 301 -0.96 -6.33 15.31
N ASN A 302 0.33 -6.56 15.25
CA ASN A 302 0.98 -7.31 14.17
C ASN A 302 1.05 -8.79 14.56
N ALA A 303 0.60 -9.65 13.67
CA ALA A 303 0.74 -11.08 13.81
C ALA A 303 1.99 -11.55 13.05
N TYR A 304 2.75 -12.40 13.70
CA TYR A 304 3.88 -13.11 13.10
C TYR A 304 3.57 -14.61 13.15
N SER A 305 3.89 -15.31 12.08
CA SER A 305 3.63 -16.74 11.95
C SER A 305 4.88 -17.46 11.47
N ASP A 306 5.12 -18.64 11.98
CA ASP A 306 6.20 -19.53 11.55
C ASP A 306 5.86 -20.36 10.29
N GLY A 307 4.70 -20.09 9.68
CA GLY A 307 4.20 -20.85 8.54
C GLY A 307 3.41 -22.10 8.94
N ASP A 308 3.61 -22.61 10.15
CA ASP A 308 2.77 -23.63 10.78
C ASP A 308 1.81 -22.96 11.75
N THR A 309 0.53 -23.18 11.63
CA THR A 309 -0.56 -22.51 12.37
C THR A 309 -0.49 -22.61 13.90
N LYS A 310 0.54 -23.21 14.46
CA LYS A 310 0.73 -23.48 15.89
C LYS A 310 1.52 -22.41 16.64
N GLY A 311 2.17 -21.50 15.95
CA GLY A 311 3.02 -20.47 16.56
C GLY A 311 2.70 -19.06 16.06
N SER A 312 1.51 -18.51 16.34
CA SER A 312 1.28 -17.09 16.08
C SER A 312 1.68 -16.25 17.29
N PHE A 313 2.59 -15.32 17.07
CA PHE A 313 3.02 -14.33 18.03
C PHE A 313 2.41 -12.97 17.63
N ASN A 314 1.86 -12.25 18.62
CA ASN A 314 1.29 -10.93 18.39
C ASN A 314 2.13 -9.88 19.11
N THR A 315 2.53 -8.85 18.40
CA THR A 315 3.14 -7.68 19.02
C THR A 315 2.39 -6.41 18.66
N TRP A 316 2.29 -5.53 19.64
CA TRP A 316 1.80 -4.18 19.40
C TRP A 316 2.94 -3.26 19.00
N GLY A 317 2.65 -2.33 18.10
CA GLY A 317 3.62 -1.36 17.64
C GLY A 317 2.96 -0.27 16.81
N TYR A 318 3.79 0.59 16.22
CA TYR A 318 3.35 1.68 15.36
C TYR A 318 3.60 1.31 13.89
N LEU A 319 2.60 1.53 13.05
CA LEU A 319 2.79 1.66 11.61
C LEU A 319 2.84 3.16 11.29
N VAL A 320 4.02 3.64 10.96
CA VAL A 320 4.26 5.02 10.55
C VAL A 320 4.23 5.10 9.03
N ILE A 321 3.40 5.98 8.50
CA ILE A 321 3.30 6.24 7.07
C ILE A 321 3.83 7.64 6.80
N LEU A 322 4.85 7.72 5.96
CA LEU A 322 5.45 8.98 5.50
C LEU A 322 5.17 9.15 4.01
N THR A 323 4.85 10.37 3.61
CA THR A 323 4.67 10.75 2.20
C THR A 323 5.41 12.05 1.92
N PRO A 324 5.71 12.39 0.65
CA PRO A 324 6.33 13.64 0.29
C PRO A 324 5.56 14.86 0.79
N LYS A 325 6.28 15.86 1.29
CA LYS A 325 5.77 17.18 1.63
C LYS A 325 6.30 18.21 0.62
N VAL A 326 5.42 18.78 -0.14
CA VAL A 326 5.76 19.72 -1.24
C VAL A 326 5.27 21.11 -0.88
N GLN A 327 6.19 22.06 -0.71
CA GLN A 327 5.88 23.46 -0.32
C GLN A 327 4.93 23.55 0.90
N GLY A 328 5.13 22.67 1.89
CA GLY A 328 4.34 22.64 3.12
C GLY A 328 3.06 21.82 3.05
N ALA A 329 2.69 21.28 1.89
CA ALA A 329 1.54 20.39 1.73
C ALA A 329 1.98 18.93 1.62
N THR A 330 1.38 18.05 2.43
CA THR A 330 1.69 16.62 2.47
C THR A 330 0.78 15.84 1.52
N MET A 331 1.33 14.84 0.85
CA MET A 331 0.53 13.94 0.01
C MET A 331 -0.36 13.04 0.87
N ILE A 332 -1.53 12.73 0.33
CA ILE A 332 -2.44 11.74 0.92
C ILE A 332 -1.90 10.34 0.63
N TYR A 333 -1.90 9.50 1.65
CA TYR A 333 -1.52 8.10 1.51
C TYR A 333 -2.61 7.28 0.84
N VAL A 334 -2.20 6.49 -0.16
CA VAL A 334 -3.02 5.44 -0.78
C VAL A 334 -2.17 4.19 -0.93
N ALA A 335 -2.67 3.07 -0.44
CA ALA A 335 -1.94 1.80 -0.41
C ALA A 335 -1.97 1.03 -1.74
N ASN A 336 -2.59 1.60 -2.78
CA ASN A 336 -2.69 1.00 -4.11
C ASN A 336 -1.62 1.53 -5.07
N ALA A 337 -1.54 0.91 -6.24
CA ALA A 337 -0.82 1.40 -7.40
C ALA A 337 -1.81 1.83 -8.48
N ALA A 338 -1.51 2.90 -9.20
CA ALA A 338 -2.17 3.15 -10.48
C ALA A 338 -1.74 2.06 -11.45
N SER A 339 -2.68 1.34 -12.06
CA SER A 339 -2.42 0.28 -13.02
C SER A 339 -3.00 0.61 -14.39
N ASP A 340 -2.29 0.26 -15.43
CA ASP A 340 -2.81 0.27 -16.79
C ASP A 340 -3.13 -1.17 -17.19
N SER A 341 -4.40 -1.54 -17.08
CA SER A 341 -4.91 -2.76 -17.67
C SER A 341 -5.26 -2.49 -19.13
N GLY A 342 -4.24 -2.30 -19.96
CA GLY A 342 -4.43 -2.31 -21.41
C GLY A 342 -5.03 -3.65 -21.86
N ASP A 343 -5.58 -3.70 -23.08
CA ASP A 343 -6.17 -4.92 -23.67
C ASP A 343 -5.20 -6.12 -23.74
N ASP A 344 -3.92 -5.90 -23.47
CA ASP A 344 -2.88 -6.93 -23.37
C ASP A 344 -2.49 -7.14 -21.90
N PHE A 345 -3.11 -8.15 -21.27
CA PHE A 345 -2.82 -8.59 -19.90
C PHE A 345 -1.35 -9.03 -19.66
N SER A 346 -0.52 -9.05 -20.70
CA SER A 346 0.88 -9.46 -20.61
C SER A 346 1.82 -8.33 -20.09
N VAL A 347 1.35 -7.09 -20.05
CA VAL A 347 2.16 -5.94 -19.58
C VAL A 347 1.31 -5.05 -18.68
N ASN A 348 1.02 -5.52 -17.48
CA ASN A 348 0.48 -4.65 -16.43
C ASN A 348 1.60 -3.69 -15.98
N ARG A 349 1.53 -2.44 -16.41
CA ARG A 349 2.34 -1.38 -15.82
C ARG A 349 1.63 -0.88 -14.57
N SER A 350 2.35 -0.79 -13.47
CA SER A 350 1.86 -0.18 -12.25
C SER A 350 2.77 0.97 -11.82
N TRP A 351 2.17 1.99 -11.24
CA TRP A 351 2.89 3.08 -10.61
C TRP A 351 2.34 3.26 -9.20
N PRO A 352 3.02 2.72 -8.17
CA PRO A 352 2.62 2.87 -6.78
C PRO A 352 2.52 4.36 -6.40
N TYR A 353 1.64 4.68 -5.47
CA TYR A 353 1.61 6.00 -4.86
C TYR A 353 2.76 6.13 -3.88
N ASP A 354 3.47 7.26 -3.96
CA ASP A 354 4.69 7.47 -3.18
C ASP A 354 4.39 7.43 -1.68
N SER A 355 4.92 6.41 -1.02
CA SER A 355 4.81 6.25 0.43
C SER A 355 5.93 5.40 1.00
N VAL A 356 6.32 5.75 2.21
CA VAL A 356 7.20 4.96 3.07
C VAL A 356 6.39 4.45 4.25
N ASN A 357 6.36 3.14 4.41
CA ASN A 357 5.70 2.48 5.52
C ASN A 357 6.76 1.87 6.44
N VAL A 358 6.70 2.19 7.73
CA VAL A 358 7.67 1.71 8.71
C VAL A 358 6.94 1.14 9.91
N SER A 359 7.11 -0.15 10.14
CA SER A 359 6.61 -0.81 11.35
C SER A 359 7.66 -0.70 12.46
N VAL A 360 7.28 -0.10 13.56
CA VAL A 360 8.11 0.07 14.76
C VAL A 360 7.43 -0.66 15.90
N ASP A 361 8.11 -1.61 16.54
CA ASP A 361 7.55 -2.35 17.66
C ASP A 361 7.40 -1.48 18.93
N SER A 362 6.76 -2.02 19.95
CA SER A 362 6.56 -1.30 21.22
C SER A 362 7.87 -0.97 21.96
N SER A 363 8.99 -1.60 21.62
CA SER A 363 10.32 -1.33 22.20
C SER A 363 11.10 -0.23 21.45
N GLY A 364 10.69 0.12 20.23
CA GLY A 364 11.35 1.08 19.35
C GLY A 364 12.25 0.45 18.28
N SER A 365 12.15 -0.87 18.07
CA SER A 365 12.86 -1.53 16.98
C SER A 365 12.08 -1.39 15.67
N ILE A 366 12.76 -1.08 14.59
CA ILE A 366 12.17 -1.13 13.25
C ILE A 366 12.08 -2.59 12.83
N MET A 367 10.86 -3.06 12.61
CA MET A 367 10.55 -4.44 12.26
C MET A 367 10.37 -4.62 10.75
N ASP A 368 9.78 -3.64 10.10
CA ASP A 368 9.51 -3.66 8.68
C ASP A 368 9.66 -2.26 8.08
N PHE A 369 10.08 -2.20 6.84
CA PHE A 369 10.21 -0.97 6.07
C PHE A 369 9.87 -1.25 4.62
N SER A 370 9.02 -0.42 4.03
CA SER A 370 8.79 -0.44 2.59
C SER A 370 8.71 0.97 2.03
N TRP A 371 9.25 1.15 0.84
CA TRP A 371 9.13 2.38 0.08
C TRP A 371 8.81 2.05 -1.36
N GLY A 372 7.69 2.53 -1.84
CA GLY A 372 7.24 2.36 -3.22
C GLY A 372 6.83 3.68 -3.85
N GLY A 373 6.94 3.75 -5.18
CA GLY A 373 6.40 4.84 -5.97
C GLY A 373 7.08 6.20 -5.80
N ALA A 374 8.35 6.22 -5.36
CA ALA A 374 9.09 7.47 -5.18
C ALA A 374 8.98 8.37 -6.42
N LEU A 375 8.78 9.67 -6.21
CA LEU A 375 8.58 10.64 -7.29
C LEU A 375 9.57 11.81 -7.23
N ASN A 376 9.85 12.37 -8.40
CA ASN A 376 10.54 13.65 -8.58
C ASN A 376 9.56 14.71 -9.03
N ILE A 377 9.70 15.94 -8.49
CA ILE A 377 9.04 17.12 -9.04
C ILE A 377 9.91 17.64 -10.16
N THR A 378 9.42 17.60 -11.40
CA THR A 378 10.15 18.08 -12.57
C THR A 378 9.89 19.55 -12.86
N GLU A 379 8.68 20.05 -12.54
CA GLU A 379 8.29 21.43 -12.76
C GLU A 379 7.18 21.83 -11.77
N THR A 380 7.35 22.94 -11.07
CA THR A 380 6.25 23.59 -10.35
C THR A 380 5.50 24.50 -11.33
N LEU A 381 4.30 24.08 -11.71
CA LEU A 381 3.44 24.85 -12.62
C LEU A 381 2.75 26.01 -11.91
N SER A 382 2.46 25.85 -10.63
CA SER A 382 1.89 26.88 -9.77
C SER A 382 2.30 26.62 -8.30
N GLU A 383 2.60 27.69 -7.58
CA GLU A 383 2.76 27.64 -6.12
C GLU A 383 1.41 27.70 -5.39
N THR A 384 0.36 28.13 -6.11
CA THR A 384 -1.01 28.31 -5.57
C THR A 384 -2.02 27.74 -6.53
N SER A 385 -2.67 26.64 -6.12
CA SER A 385 -3.80 26.09 -6.90
C SER A 385 -5.10 26.81 -6.55
N PRO A 386 -5.91 27.16 -7.54
CA PRO A 386 -7.29 27.57 -7.29
C PRO A 386 -8.05 26.37 -6.69
N LEU A 387 -8.82 26.61 -5.63
CA LEU A 387 -9.62 25.57 -5.01
C LEU A 387 -11.11 25.92 -5.15
N LEU A 388 -11.91 24.93 -5.53
CA LEU A 388 -13.36 25.08 -5.55
C LEU A 388 -13.90 25.38 -4.15
N PRO A 389 -14.99 26.18 -4.04
CA PRO A 389 -15.72 26.32 -2.79
C PRO A 389 -16.15 24.97 -2.25
N PHE A 390 -16.12 24.80 -0.93
CA PHE A 390 -16.43 23.51 -0.31
C PHE A 390 -17.88 23.06 -0.57
N GLU A 391 -18.79 23.98 -0.65
CA GLU A 391 -20.19 23.72 -0.98
C GLU A 391 -20.34 23.06 -2.35
N THR A 392 -19.55 23.51 -3.33
CA THR A 392 -19.48 22.89 -4.67
C THR A 392 -18.91 21.46 -4.60
N VAL A 393 -17.89 21.23 -3.77
CA VAL A 393 -17.34 19.89 -3.56
C VAL A 393 -18.37 18.98 -2.91
N ALA A 394 -19.09 19.45 -1.91
CA ALA A 394 -20.15 18.71 -1.24
C ALA A 394 -21.27 18.29 -2.21
N GLU A 395 -21.65 19.19 -3.14
CA GLU A 395 -22.61 18.88 -4.21
C GLU A 395 -22.08 17.77 -5.14
N PHE A 396 -20.80 17.81 -5.53
CA PHE A 396 -20.19 16.73 -6.33
C PHE A 396 -20.16 15.40 -5.59
N VAL A 397 -19.87 15.40 -4.29
CA VAL A 397 -19.91 14.20 -3.47
C VAL A 397 -21.31 13.58 -3.46
N GLU A 398 -22.35 14.40 -3.22
CA GLU A 398 -23.73 13.94 -3.23
C GLU A 398 -24.12 13.37 -4.61
N GLN A 399 -23.83 14.09 -5.69
CA GLN A 399 -24.12 13.66 -7.07
C GLN A 399 -23.40 12.34 -7.39
N GLN A 400 -22.14 12.22 -7.05
CA GLN A 400 -21.35 11.04 -7.34
C GLN A 400 -21.82 9.81 -6.55
N LEU A 401 -22.15 9.98 -5.27
CA LEU A 401 -22.71 8.91 -4.46
C LEU A 401 -24.08 8.48 -4.97
N ASN A 402 -24.94 9.43 -5.39
CA ASN A 402 -26.20 9.10 -6.07
C ASN A 402 -25.98 8.29 -7.34
N TYR A 403 -24.93 8.60 -8.12
CA TYR A 403 -24.62 7.87 -9.36
C TYR A 403 -24.02 6.49 -9.09
N ALA A 404 -23.02 6.40 -8.23
CA ALA A 404 -22.26 5.17 -7.98
C ALA A 404 -23.11 4.05 -7.37
N TRP A 405 -24.11 4.41 -6.56
CA TRP A 405 -24.96 3.47 -5.83
C TRP A 405 -26.34 3.30 -6.48
N ASN A 406 -26.46 3.66 -7.75
CA ASN A 406 -27.72 3.61 -8.48
C ASN A 406 -27.95 2.24 -9.13
N GLY A 407 -29.02 1.57 -8.74
CA GLY A 407 -29.60 0.44 -9.47
C GLY A 407 -29.06 -0.97 -9.16
N SER A 408 -28.14 -1.17 -8.23
CA SER A 408 -27.76 -2.50 -7.76
C SER A 408 -28.68 -2.93 -6.61
N GLU A 409 -29.30 -4.11 -6.72
CA GLU A 409 -30.20 -4.65 -5.69
C GLU A 409 -29.48 -4.84 -4.35
N GLU A 410 -28.21 -5.24 -4.38
CA GLU A 410 -27.40 -5.52 -3.18
C GLU A 410 -27.17 -4.27 -2.28
N TYR A 411 -27.28 -3.06 -2.85
CA TYR A 411 -27.07 -1.82 -2.09
C TYR A 411 -28.35 -1.16 -1.60
N GLN A 412 -29.51 -1.70 -1.95
CA GLN A 412 -30.80 -1.10 -1.57
C GLN A 412 -30.95 -1.05 -0.05
N ASN A 413 -31.44 0.08 0.43
CA ASN A 413 -31.69 0.35 1.85
C ASN A 413 -30.46 0.21 2.75
N GLY A 414 -29.26 0.16 2.18
CA GLY A 414 -28.01 0.17 2.94
C GLY A 414 -27.71 1.55 3.53
N SER A 415 -26.58 1.64 4.22
CA SER A 415 -26.10 2.94 4.71
C SER A 415 -24.60 3.12 4.50
N ILE A 416 -24.18 4.36 4.21
CA ILE A 416 -22.78 4.78 4.15
C ILE A 416 -22.53 5.73 5.31
N VAL A 417 -21.51 5.42 6.11
CA VAL A 417 -20.97 6.33 7.11
C VAL A 417 -19.61 6.80 6.62
N ILE A 418 -19.50 8.05 6.23
CA ILE A 418 -18.23 8.70 5.92
C ILE A 418 -17.55 9.01 7.25
N ASP A 419 -16.34 8.52 7.47
CA ASP A 419 -15.64 8.60 8.74
C ASP A 419 -14.29 9.32 8.69
N ASP A 420 -13.81 9.68 7.49
CA ASP A 420 -12.63 10.53 7.33
C ASP A 420 -12.71 11.35 6.05
N VAL A 421 -12.33 12.63 6.16
CA VAL A 421 -12.27 13.58 5.05
C VAL A 421 -10.95 14.32 5.10
N GLN A 422 -10.19 14.25 4.02
CA GLN A 422 -8.88 14.89 3.91
C GLN A 422 -8.85 15.83 2.70
N LEU A 423 -8.15 16.95 2.84
CA LEU A 423 -7.69 17.78 1.73
C LEU A 423 -6.16 17.76 1.71
N GLY A 424 -5.57 17.25 0.66
CA GLY A 424 -4.12 17.11 0.53
C GLY A 424 -3.70 16.93 -0.93
N LEU A 425 -2.39 16.72 -1.14
CA LEU A 425 -1.86 16.48 -2.48
C LEU A 425 -2.05 15.02 -2.88
N PHE A 426 -2.30 14.81 -4.16
CA PHE A 426 -2.44 13.49 -4.76
C PHE A 426 -1.83 13.47 -6.15
N ARG A 427 -1.19 12.36 -6.54
CA ARG A 427 -0.68 12.20 -7.88
C ARG A 427 -1.76 11.65 -8.80
N ILE A 428 -2.01 12.35 -9.88
CA ILE A 428 -2.75 11.83 -11.03
C ILE A 428 -1.76 11.57 -12.16
N ARG A 429 -1.97 10.51 -12.95
CA ARG A 429 -1.17 10.24 -14.14
C ARG A 429 -1.69 10.99 -15.35
N GLU A 430 -0.84 11.23 -16.32
CA GLU A 430 -1.29 11.66 -17.63
C GLU A 430 -1.91 10.47 -18.38
N ARG A 431 -2.90 10.74 -19.22
CA ARG A 431 -3.60 9.67 -19.96
C ARG A 431 -2.62 8.92 -20.86
N ASN A 432 -2.58 7.59 -20.74
CA ASN A 432 -1.67 6.70 -21.48
C ASN A 432 -0.17 6.93 -21.18
N ASP A 433 0.15 7.60 -20.08
CA ASP A 433 1.52 7.81 -19.62
C ASP A 433 1.63 7.28 -18.18
N MET A 434 2.58 6.38 -17.95
CA MET A 434 2.86 5.80 -16.62
C MET A 434 4.17 6.35 -16.02
N ASP A 435 4.87 7.19 -16.74
CA ASP A 435 6.15 7.76 -16.30
C ASP A 435 5.98 9.20 -15.79
N HIS A 436 4.92 9.89 -16.23
CA HIS A 436 4.65 11.29 -15.89
C HIS A 436 3.25 11.47 -15.30
N GLY A 437 3.14 12.44 -14.41
CA GLY A 437 1.89 12.80 -13.77
C GLY A 437 1.84 14.24 -13.28
N LEU A 438 0.72 14.57 -12.69
CA LEU A 438 0.51 15.85 -12.03
C LEU A 438 0.25 15.62 -10.55
N LEU A 439 0.81 16.48 -9.72
CA LEU A 439 0.49 16.58 -8.31
C LEU A 439 -0.56 17.65 -8.13
N VAL A 440 -1.72 17.26 -7.65
CA VAL A 440 -2.91 18.12 -7.54
C VAL A 440 -3.51 18.07 -6.13
N PRO A 441 -4.12 19.14 -5.63
CA PRO A 441 -4.92 19.07 -4.42
C PRO A 441 -6.20 18.27 -4.66
N VAL A 442 -6.54 17.39 -3.72
CA VAL A 442 -7.77 16.58 -3.78
C VAL A 442 -8.49 16.53 -2.45
N TRP A 443 -9.79 16.33 -2.51
CA TRP A 443 -10.61 15.87 -1.42
C TRP A 443 -10.68 14.35 -1.44
N PHE A 444 -10.38 13.73 -0.32
CA PHE A 444 -10.30 12.29 -0.17
C PHE A 444 -11.26 11.83 0.93
N PHE A 445 -12.14 10.90 0.59
CA PHE A 445 -13.19 10.42 1.47
C PHE A 445 -13.03 8.93 1.71
N THR A 446 -13.10 8.52 2.98
CA THR A 446 -13.22 7.12 3.38
C THR A 446 -14.48 6.89 4.19
N GLY A 447 -14.87 5.64 4.37
CA GLY A 447 -16.10 5.32 5.09
C GLY A 447 -16.41 3.84 5.11
N THR A 448 -17.57 3.50 5.63
CA THR A 448 -18.06 2.13 5.68
C THR A 448 -19.46 2.07 5.10
N PHE A 449 -19.67 1.15 4.16
CA PHE A 449 -21.01 0.77 3.71
C PHE A 449 -21.51 -0.39 4.57
N TYR A 450 -22.73 -0.29 5.04
CA TYR A 450 -23.44 -1.33 5.77
C TYR A 450 -24.60 -1.85 4.91
N TYR A 451 -24.61 -3.15 4.66
CA TYR A 451 -25.65 -3.81 3.91
C TYR A 451 -26.96 -3.85 4.72
N ALA A 452 -28.10 -3.68 4.05
CA ALA A 452 -29.37 -3.95 4.68
C ALA A 452 -29.51 -5.45 5.02
N PRO A 453 -30.22 -5.82 6.12
CA PRO A 453 -30.28 -7.20 6.60
C PRO A 453 -30.71 -8.23 5.55
N GLU A 454 -31.58 -7.85 4.61
CA GLU A 454 -32.07 -8.69 3.51
C GLU A 454 -31.04 -9.01 2.44
N TYR A 455 -29.89 -8.27 2.41
CA TYR A 455 -28.82 -8.44 1.42
C TYR A 455 -27.51 -8.95 2.05
N VAL A 456 -27.54 -9.38 3.31
CA VAL A 456 -26.38 -9.99 3.95
C VAL A 456 -26.16 -11.39 3.39
N GLU A 457 -25.19 -11.53 2.50
CA GLU A 457 -24.74 -12.84 2.01
C GLU A 457 -23.47 -13.30 2.73
N TYR A 458 -23.37 -14.59 3.01
CA TYR A 458 -22.20 -15.23 3.66
C TYR A 458 -21.72 -14.56 4.94
N GLY A 459 -22.62 -13.84 5.65
CA GLY A 459 -22.29 -13.13 6.89
C GLY A 459 -21.55 -11.79 6.67
N ILE A 460 -21.38 -11.32 5.44
CA ILE A 460 -20.80 -10.01 5.14
C ILE A 460 -21.84 -8.94 5.41
N THR A 461 -21.64 -8.20 6.49
CA THR A 461 -22.56 -7.12 6.93
C THR A 461 -22.12 -5.73 6.52
N GLN A 462 -20.84 -5.57 6.13
CA GLN A 462 -20.28 -4.26 5.80
C GLN A 462 -19.13 -4.37 4.79
N ARG A 463 -18.88 -3.28 4.07
CA ARG A 463 -17.73 -3.08 3.18
C ARG A 463 -16.99 -1.82 3.60
N ARG A 464 -15.71 -1.96 3.89
CA ARG A 464 -14.82 -0.84 4.24
C ARG A 464 -14.30 -0.15 2.98
N PHE A 465 -14.33 1.17 2.97
CA PHE A 465 -13.63 2.05 2.04
C PHE A 465 -12.55 2.79 2.79
N ASP A 466 -11.30 2.49 2.49
CA ASP A 466 -10.11 2.95 3.19
C ASP A 466 -9.02 3.44 2.23
N MET A 467 -7.79 3.46 2.67
CA MET A 467 -6.64 3.89 1.86
C MET A 467 -6.32 2.94 0.69
N MET A 468 -6.79 1.69 0.72
CA MET A 468 -6.66 0.77 -0.42
C MET A 468 -7.76 0.99 -1.46
N ASN A 469 -8.96 1.28 -1.01
CA ASN A 469 -10.14 1.44 -1.85
C ASN A 469 -10.98 2.61 -1.32
N PRO A 470 -10.60 3.86 -1.61
CA PRO A 470 -11.31 5.03 -1.10
C PRO A 470 -12.76 5.09 -1.60
N LEU A 471 -13.62 5.66 -0.79
CA LEU A 471 -15.01 5.89 -1.16
C LEU A 471 -15.10 6.85 -2.34
N LEU A 472 -14.33 7.94 -2.29
CA LEU A 472 -14.31 8.96 -3.32
C LEU A 472 -13.03 9.80 -3.27
N ILE A 473 -12.49 10.17 -4.43
CA ILE A 473 -11.44 11.16 -4.58
C ILE A 473 -11.93 12.23 -5.55
N VAL A 474 -11.97 13.47 -5.10
CA VAL A 474 -12.44 14.63 -5.90
C VAL A 474 -11.28 15.59 -6.10
N ASN A 475 -10.94 15.92 -7.34
CA ASN A 475 -9.98 16.97 -7.65
C ASN A 475 -10.51 18.31 -7.12
N ALA A 476 -9.75 18.93 -6.24
CA ALA A 476 -10.19 20.17 -5.57
C ALA A 476 -10.16 21.39 -6.49
N ILE A 477 -9.56 21.29 -7.69
CA ILE A 477 -9.47 22.40 -8.66
C ILE A 477 -10.71 22.44 -9.57
N ASP A 478 -11.12 21.29 -10.11
CA ASP A 478 -12.15 21.23 -11.16
C ASP A 478 -13.35 20.31 -10.82
N GLY A 479 -13.29 19.58 -9.70
CA GLY A 479 -14.34 18.68 -9.25
C GLY A 479 -14.38 17.33 -9.98
N THR A 480 -13.38 17.01 -10.80
CA THR A 480 -13.32 15.68 -11.46
C THR A 480 -13.09 14.58 -10.45
N ILE A 481 -13.75 13.43 -10.69
CA ILE A 481 -13.60 12.24 -9.82
C ILE A 481 -12.36 11.45 -10.27
N ILE A 482 -11.50 11.09 -9.35
CA ILE A 482 -10.28 10.34 -9.62
C ILE A 482 -10.46 8.89 -9.16
N ASN A 483 -10.12 7.96 -10.03
CA ASN A 483 -10.08 6.54 -9.70
C ASN A 483 -8.67 6.17 -9.23
N ALA A 484 -8.52 5.72 -7.98
CA ALA A 484 -7.23 5.37 -7.41
C ALA A 484 -6.51 4.23 -8.16
N TYR A 485 -7.26 3.28 -8.73
CA TYR A 485 -6.69 2.16 -9.48
C TYR A 485 -6.11 2.56 -10.84
N THR A 486 -6.72 3.51 -11.50
CA THR A 486 -6.22 3.99 -12.80
C THR A 486 -5.31 5.21 -12.65
N GLY A 487 -5.33 5.88 -11.49
CA GLY A 487 -4.62 7.12 -11.24
C GLY A 487 -5.11 8.29 -12.09
N TYR A 488 -6.34 8.18 -12.61
CA TYR A 488 -6.86 9.15 -13.58
C TYR A 488 -8.34 9.45 -13.31
#